data_c03c49f857aeb579937c59de06fb02f4
#
_entry.id   c03c49f857aeb579937c59de06fb02f4
#
_cell.length_a   1.000
_cell.length_b   1.000
_cell.length_c   1.000
_cell.angle_alpha   90.00
_cell.angle_beta   90.00
_cell.angle_gamma   90.00
#
_symmetry.space_group_name_H-M   'P 1'
#
loop_
_entity.id
_entity.type
_entity.pdbx_description
1 polymer ?
#
loop_
_entity_poly.entity_id
_entity_poly.type
_entity_poly.pdbx_seq_one_letter_code
_entity_poly.pdbx_strand_id
1 'polypeptide(L)'
;GSEMCIRDRIKDPKSRVLQIQGPASIDIMKLASSGKIDENMPYFTSNFFDLGGQTLYVSRTGFTNELGFEIFCDGFKTDHLALWDYLIECGKPYGMQFSASRAMTIRRIEGGIFGNLTDIDTTITPFEAGLGYFVNMDKDFIGKDALIKKDKRTCLFGITCKTAVPKAGSKIKINDKQVGYITAGVPSPTLQQGIGYVRFYEPNDYINKEIEIILPDNSSHTGVVVDLPFYDKEKKILNAEGNIAVKN
;
A
#
# COMPACT_ATOMS: atom_id res chain seq x y z
N GLY A 1 20.32 33.36 -5.79
CA GLY A 1 19.49 33.11 -4.63
C GLY A 1 19.92 31.81 -3.99
N SER A 2 20.36 31.86 -2.76
CA SER A 2 20.97 30.72 -2.13
C SER A 2 19.96 29.59 -1.90
N GLU A 3 20.35 28.36 -2.21
CA GLU A 3 19.61 27.13 -1.88
C GLU A 3 19.28 27.01 -0.38
N MET A 4 19.89 27.80 0.49
CA MET A 4 19.58 27.87 1.93
C MET A 4 18.15 28.28 2.21
N CYS A 5 17.53 29.13 1.42
CA CYS A 5 16.14 29.59 1.67
C CYS A 5 15.08 28.51 1.44
N ILE A 6 15.40 27.44 0.75
CA ILE A 6 14.45 26.34 0.46
C ILE A 6 14.22 25.46 1.70
N ARG A 7 15.15 25.48 2.65
CA ARG A 7 15.11 24.63 3.86
C ARG A 7 14.68 25.35 5.14
N ASP A 8 14.49 26.66 5.09
CA ASP A 8 14.31 27.49 6.30
C ASP A 8 12.89 27.49 6.87
N ARG A 9 11.92 26.92 6.16
CA ARG A 9 10.52 26.91 6.60
C ARG A 9 9.87 25.56 6.34
N ILE A 10 10.12 24.61 7.22
CA ILE A 10 9.29 23.41 7.29
C ILE A 10 8.00 23.79 8.00
N LYS A 11 6.87 23.69 7.28
CA LYS A 11 5.54 23.84 7.87
C LYS A 11 4.94 22.47 8.03
N ASP A 12 4.41 22.18 9.22
CA ASP A 12 3.55 21.04 9.46
C ASP A 12 2.09 21.52 9.42
N PRO A 13 1.37 21.31 8.31
CA PRO A 13 -0.02 21.74 8.19
C PRO A 13 -0.97 20.81 8.96
N LYS A 14 -0.46 19.84 9.76
CA LYS A 14 -1.26 18.80 10.40
C LYS A 14 -2.18 18.09 9.41
N SER A 15 -1.61 17.75 8.25
CA SER A 15 -2.35 17.16 7.14
C SER A 15 -3.17 15.96 7.56
N ARG A 16 -4.38 15.91 7.05
CA ARG A 16 -5.26 14.74 7.07
C ARG A 16 -5.51 14.29 5.65
N VAL A 17 -5.62 12.99 5.45
CA VAL A 17 -5.82 12.44 4.11
C VAL A 17 -7.16 11.72 4.07
N LEU A 18 -8.00 12.10 3.11
CA LEU A 18 -9.16 11.33 2.70
C LEU A 18 -8.80 10.54 1.45
N GLN A 19 -9.32 9.33 1.34
CA GLN A 19 -9.10 8.49 0.17
C GLN A 19 -10.44 8.12 -0.46
N ILE A 20 -10.54 8.29 -1.78
CA ILE A 20 -11.63 7.75 -2.59
C ILE A 20 -11.02 6.68 -3.49
N GLN A 21 -11.36 5.43 -3.23
CA GLN A 21 -10.73 4.27 -3.84
C GLN A 21 -11.78 3.34 -4.43
N GLY A 22 -11.47 2.71 -5.55
CA GLY A 22 -12.33 1.74 -6.22
C GLY A 22 -12.68 2.14 -7.64
N PRO A 23 -13.38 1.28 -8.39
CA PRO A 23 -13.59 1.43 -9.83
C PRO A 23 -14.33 2.71 -10.23
N ALA A 24 -15.23 3.23 -9.38
CA ALA A 24 -15.98 4.46 -9.65
C ALA A 24 -15.26 5.74 -9.19
N SER A 25 -14.03 5.65 -8.68
CA SER A 25 -13.32 6.79 -8.09
C SER A 25 -13.07 7.92 -9.09
N ILE A 26 -12.81 7.61 -10.36
CA ILE A 26 -12.64 8.64 -11.42
C ILE A 26 -13.95 9.40 -11.64
N ASP A 27 -15.06 8.71 -11.79
CA ASP A 27 -16.35 9.34 -12.03
C ASP A 27 -16.77 10.24 -10.85
N ILE A 28 -16.53 9.78 -9.64
CA ILE A 28 -16.79 10.54 -8.42
C ILE A 28 -15.92 11.79 -8.39
N MET A 29 -14.62 11.67 -8.63
CA MET A 29 -13.70 12.81 -8.60
C MET A 29 -13.91 13.76 -9.78
N LYS A 30 -14.34 13.25 -10.93
CA LYS A 30 -14.76 14.08 -12.08
C LYS A 30 -15.95 14.95 -11.71
N LEU A 31 -16.95 14.38 -11.05
CA LEU A 31 -18.10 15.14 -10.54
C LEU A 31 -17.66 16.13 -9.47
N ALA A 32 -16.89 15.71 -8.49
CA ALA A 32 -16.47 16.53 -7.36
C ALA A 32 -15.58 17.71 -7.76
N SER A 33 -14.81 17.59 -8.83
CA SER A 33 -13.91 18.64 -9.35
C SER A 33 -14.51 19.45 -10.50
N SER A 34 -15.80 19.29 -10.80
CA SER A 34 -16.46 19.90 -11.96
C SER A 34 -15.73 19.59 -13.28
N GLY A 35 -15.29 18.35 -13.45
CA GLY A 35 -14.64 17.83 -14.64
C GLY A 35 -13.16 18.13 -14.77
N LYS A 36 -12.52 18.74 -13.76
CA LYS A 36 -11.07 19.04 -13.80
C LYS A 36 -10.19 17.83 -13.50
N ILE A 37 -10.70 16.86 -12.80
CA ILE A 37 -10.09 15.54 -12.61
C ILE A 37 -10.86 14.58 -13.51
N ASP A 38 -10.17 13.84 -14.36
CA ASP A 38 -10.74 12.89 -15.28
C ASP A 38 -9.80 11.68 -15.49
N GLU A 39 -10.16 10.81 -16.40
CA GLU A 39 -9.40 9.61 -16.78
C GLU A 39 -7.99 9.92 -17.33
N ASN A 40 -7.75 11.14 -17.81
CA ASN A 40 -6.45 11.55 -18.39
C ASN A 40 -5.43 11.97 -17.31
N MET A 41 -5.84 12.16 -16.06
CA MET A 41 -4.89 12.44 -14.98
C MET A 41 -3.97 11.24 -14.76
N PRO A 42 -2.65 11.31 -15.02
CA PRO A 42 -1.78 10.15 -14.91
C PRO A 42 -1.63 9.66 -13.44
N TYR A 43 -1.42 8.35 -13.29
CA TYR A 43 -1.08 7.78 -11.99
C TYR A 43 0.25 8.38 -11.46
N PHE A 44 0.37 8.55 -10.15
CA PHE A 44 1.47 9.27 -9.47
C PHE A 44 1.61 10.75 -9.85
N THR A 45 0.56 11.39 -10.32
CA THR A 45 0.52 12.84 -10.47
C THR A 45 -0.40 13.50 -9.45
N SER A 46 -0.20 14.79 -9.25
CA SER A 46 -0.94 15.57 -8.25
C SER A 46 -1.05 17.03 -8.65
N ASN A 47 -2.11 17.68 -8.22
CA ASN A 47 -2.30 19.12 -8.42
C ASN A 47 -3.31 19.66 -7.36
N PHE A 48 -3.51 20.97 -7.37
CA PHE A 48 -4.56 21.62 -6.59
C PHE A 48 -5.85 21.68 -7.39
N PHE A 49 -6.94 21.26 -6.74
CA PHE A 49 -8.28 21.27 -7.31
C PHE A 49 -9.27 21.89 -6.32
N ASP A 50 -10.30 22.53 -6.85
CA ASP A 50 -11.46 22.94 -6.05
C ASP A 50 -12.41 21.75 -5.87
N LEU A 51 -12.71 21.44 -4.61
CA LEU A 51 -13.66 20.41 -4.21
C LEU A 51 -14.62 21.04 -3.21
N GLY A 52 -15.86 21.29 -3.64
CA GLY A 52 -16.88 21.90 -2.80
C GLY A 52 -16.53 23.31 -2.30
N GLY A 53 -15.88 24.13 -3.12
CA GLY A 53 -15.46 25.49 -2.78
C GLY A 53 -14.17 25.57 -1.96
N GLN A 54 -13.46 24.47 -1.79
CA GLN A 54 -12.17 24.43 -1.09
C GLN A 54 -11.05 23.98 -2.02
N THR A 55 -9.97 24.76 -2.12
CA THR A 55 -8.79 24.38 -2.90
C THR A 55 -7.95 23.37 -2.11
N LEU A 56 -7.87 22.13 -2.60
CA LEU A 56 -7.21 21.00 -1.96
C LEU A 56 -6.17 20.38 -2.86
N TYR A 57 -5.11 19.84 -2.27
CA TYR A 57 -4.11 19.07 -2.99
C TYR A 57 -4.60 17.64 -3.17
N VAL A 58 -4.73 17.20 -4.43
CA VAL A 58 -5.23 15.87 -4.78
C VAL A 58 -4.18 15.14 -5.58
N SER A 59 -3.90 13.91 -5.21
CA SER A 59 -3.03 13.03 -5.98
C SER A 59 -3.79 11.80 -6.48
N ARG A 60 -3.44 11.33 -7.69
CA ARG A 60 -3.91 10.05 -8.20
C ARG A 60 -3.02 8.94 -7.67
N THR A 61 -3.22 8.65 -6.40
CA THR A 61 -2.50 7.63 -5.62
C THR A 61 -3.47 6.93 -4.68
N GLY A 62 -3.00 5.88 -4.01
CA GLY A 62 -3.79 5.18 -3.02
C GLY A 62 -3.00 4.09 -2.31
N PHE A 63 -3.58 3.60 -1.22
CA PHE A 63 -2.99 2.56 -0.38
C PHE A 63 -3.78 1.25 -0.42
N THR A 64 -4.50 1.00 -1.52
CA THR A 64 -5.45 -0.11 -1.64
C THR A 64 -5.22 -1.02 -2.84
N ASN A 65 -4.26 -0.69 -3.72
CA ASN A 65 -4.10 -1.32 -5.03
C ASN A 65 -5.36 -1.22 -5.92
N GLU A 66 -6.21 -0.23 -5.63
CA GLU A 66 -7.38 0.12 -6.44
C GLU A 66 -7.13 1.44 -7.17
N LEU A 67 -7.92 1.66 -8.22
CA LEU A 67 -8.03 2.97 -8.82
C LEU A 67 -8.47 3.96 -7.75
N GLY A 68 -7.80 5.12 -7.67
CA GLY A 68 -8.19 6.03 -6.61
C GLY A 68 -7.41 7.32 -6.51
N PHE A 69 -7.83 8.11 -5.53
CA PHE A 69 -7.29 9.43 -5.25
C PHE A 69 -7.11 9.62 -3.75
N GLU A 70 -6.09 10.39 -3.41
CA GLU A 70 -5.84 10.88 -2.05
C GLU A 70 -5.99 12.40 -2.04
N ILE A 71 -6.80 12.90 -1.10
CA ILE A 71 -7.13 14.31 -0.92
C ILE A 71 -6.45 14.76 0.37
N PHE A 72 -5.48 15.66 0.25
CA PHE A 72 -4.70 16.18 1.37
C PHE A 72 -5.33 17.46 1.90
N CYS A 73 -5.76 17.40 3.14
CA CYS A 73 -6.44 18.49 3.84
C CYS A 73 -5.45 19.19 4.79
N ASP A 74 -5.46 20.52 4.80
CA ASP A 74 -4.78 21.31 5.83
C ASP A 74 -5.59 21.20 7.13
N GLY A 75 -4.96 20.73 8.21
CA GLY A 75 -5.62 20.48 9.48
C GLY A 75 -6.16 21.72 10.18
N PHE A 76 -5.76 22.92 9.74
CA PHE A 76 -6.18 24.20 10.32
C PHE A 76 -7.15 24.99 9.45
N LYS A 77 -7.11 24.79 8.12
CA LYS A 77 -7.84 25.61 7.15
C LYS A 77 -9.00 24.89 6.48
N THR A 78 -8.90 23.57 6.35
CA THR A 78 -9.94 22.79 5.67
C THR A 78 -11.16 22.64 6.55
N ASP A 79 -12.34 22.97 6.04
CA ASP A 79 -13.61 22.54 6.64
C ASP A 79 -13.83 21.08 6.30
N HIS A 80 -13.41 20.21 7.22
CA HIS A 80 -13.41 18.77 7.02
C HIS A 80 -14.83 18.19 6.96
N LEU A 81 -15.80 18.79 7.68
CA LEU A 81 -17.18 18.31 7.69
C LEU A 81 -17.86 18.65 6.36
N ALA A 82 -17.76 19.91 5.93
CA ALA A 82 -18.30 20.33 4.65
C ALA A 82 -17.70 19.54 3.48
N LEU A 83 -16.37 19.28 3.51
CA LEU A 83 -15.71 18.45 2.50
C LEU A 83 -16.23 17.02 2.50
N TRP A 84 -16.36 16.43 3.70
CA TRP A 84 -16.90 15.08 3.85
C TRP A 84 -18.29 14.95 3.26
N ASP A 85 -19.21 15.84 3.67
CA ASP A 85 -20.59 15.81 3.19
C ASP A 85 -20.67 16.00 1.68
N TYR A 86 -19.88 16.94 1.13
CA TYR A 86 -19.79 17.17 -0.30
C TYR A 86 -19.33 15.92 -1.06
N LEU A 87 -18.26 15.25 -0.62
CA LEU A 87 -17.74 14.06 -1.28
C LEU A 87 -18.72 12.88 -1.17
N ILE A 88 -19.41 12.72 -0.04
CA ILE A 88 -20.45 11.71 0.13
C ILE A 88 -21.61 11.96 -0.86
N GLU A 89 -22.05 13.20 -1.00
CA GLU A 89 -23.11 13.54 -1.98
C GLU A 89 -22.67 13.24 -3.42
N CYS A 90 -21.43 13.58 -3.79
CA CYS A 90 -20.87 13.25 -5.11
C CYS A 90 -20.79 11.72 -5.33
N GLY A 91 -20.51 10.96 -4.28
CA GLY A 91 -20.36 9.51 -4.36
C GLY A 91 -21.66 8.71 -4.36
N LYS A 92 -22.77 9.27 -3.85
CA LYS A 92 -24.08 8.58 -3.75
C LYS A 92 -24.56 7.96 -5.06
N PRO A 93 -24.54 8.66 -6.22
CA PRO A 93 -25.00 8.09 -7.49
C PRO A 93 -24.19 6.87 -7.93
N TYR A 94 -22.98 6.74 -7.44
CA TYR A 94 -22.03 5.67 -7.78
C TYR A 94 -21.97 4.57 -6.72
N GLY A 95 -22.83 4.62 -5.70
CA GLY A 95 -22.86 3.62 -4.63
C GLY A 95 -21.66 3.69 -3.69
N MET A 96 -20.99 4.85 -3.60
CA MET A 96 -19.86 5.04 -2.67
C MET A 96 -20.31 4.81 -1.23
N GLN A 97 -19.50 4.10 -0.47
CA GLN A 97 -19.74 3.83 0.94
C GLN A 97 -18.50 4.15 1.77
N PHE A 98 -18.73 4.53 3.01
CA PHE A 98 -17.64 4.68 3.97
C PHE A 98 -16.98 3.33 4.25
N SER A 99 -15.65 3.31 4.19
CA SER A 99 -14.84 2.14 4.48
C SER A 99 -13.91 2.39 5.66
N ALA A 100 -13.83 1.41 6.58
CA ALA A 100 -12.97 1.48 7.74
C ALA A 100 -11.53 1.04 7.41
N SER A 101 -10.58 1.41 8.26
CA SER A 101 -9.14 1.11 8.14
C SER A 101 -8.83 -0.38 7.96
N ARG A 102 -9.67 -1.27 8.50
CA ARG A 102 -9.50 -2.73 8.33
C ARG A 102 -9.63 -3.16 6.86
N ALA A 103 -10.60 -2.61 6.12
CA ALA A 103 -10.74 -2.90 4.69
C ALA A 103 -9.51 -2.40 3.92
N MET A 104 -9.01 -1.21 4.21
CA MET A 104 -7.78 -0.68 3.65
C MET A 104 -6.58 -1.61 3.95
N THR A 105 -6.47 -2.12 5.19
CA THR A 105 -5.39 -3.05 5.57
C THR A 105 -5.47 -4.35 4.76
N ILE A 106 -6.66 -4.90 4.55
CA ILE A 106 -6.84 -6.09 3.71
C ILE A 106 -6.38 -5.78 2.28
N ARG A 107 -6.89 -4.71 1.70
CA ARG A 107 -6.59 -4.34 0.30
C ARG A 107 -5.11 -4.06 0.07
N ARG A 108 -4.43 -3.31 0.98
CA ARG A 108 -3.00 -3.04 0.84
C ARG A 108 -2.17 -4.32 0.84
N ILE A 109 -2.51 -5.28 1.73
CA ILE A 109 -1.78 -6.55 1.80
C ILE A 109 -2.02 -7.37 0.54
N GLU A 110 -3.27 -7.50 0.09
CA GLU A 110 -3.61 -8.15 -1.17
C GLU A 110 -2.81 -7.55 -2.34
N GLY A 111 -2.65 -6.23 -2.37
CA GLY A 111 -1.93 -5.49 -3.41
C GLY A 111 -0.40 -5.47 -3.27
N GLY A 112 0.16 -6.11 -2.24
CA GLY A 112 1.60 -6.12 -2.01
C GLY A 112 2.17 -4.79 -1.52
N ILE A 113 1.37 -3.94 -0.88
CA ILE A 113 1.79 -2.62 -0.38
C ILE A 113 2.25 -2.75 1.07
N PHE A 114 3.50 -2.41 1.34
CA PHE A 114 4.09 -2.49 2.67
C PHE A 114 3.70 -1.31 3.55
N GLY A 115 3.53 -1.58 4.85
CA GLY A 115 3.38 -0.56 5.87
C GLY A 115 4.73 -0.17 6.48
N ASN A 116 5.00 1.14 6.57
CA ASN A 116 6.16 1.65 7.29
C ASN A 116 6.02 1.31 8.78
N LEU A 117 7.11 0.91 9.41
CA LEU A 117 7.22 0.45 10.81
C LEU A 117 6.47 -0.86 11.12
N THR A 118 5.70 -1.42 10.19
CA THR A 118 5.05 -2.73 10.35
C THR A 118 5.76 -3.80 9.54
N ASP A 119 5.92 -3.59 8.24
CA ASP A 119 6.53 -4.57 7.33
C ASP A 119 7.97 -4.22 6.99
N ILE A 120 8.25 -2.93 6.87
CA ILE A 120 9.58 -2.37 6.59
C ILE A 120 9.93 -1.30 7.64
N ASP A 121 11.19 -1.24 8.01
CA ASP A 121 11.76 -0.29 8.97
C ASP A 121 13.22 0.04 8.63
N THR A 122 13.92 0.70 9.52
CA THR A 122 15.34 1.08 9.34
C THR A 122 16.32 -0.10 9.39
N THR A 123 15.85 -1.31 9.69
CA THR A 123 16.68 -2.52 9.80
C THR A 123 16.70 -3.36 8.52
N ILE A 124 15.96 -2.96 7.49
CA ILE A 124 15.87 -3.65 6.20
C ILE A 124 16.24 -2.69 5.07
N THR A 125 17.06 -3.14 4.13
CA THR A 125 17.39 -2.36 2.93
C THR A 125 16.26 -2.44 1.88
N PRO A 126 16.22 -1.50 0.91
CA PRO A 126 15.28 -1.60 -0.20
C PRO A 126 15.40 -2.92 -0.99
N PHE A 127 16.61 -3.48 -1.10
CA PHE A 127 16.82 -4.76 -1.78
C PHE A 127 16.22 -5.92 -1.00
N GLU A 128 16.52 -6.00 0.30
CA GLU A 128 15.95 -7.01 1.18
C GLU A 128 14.42 -6.92 1.26
N ALA A 129 13.85 -5.72 1.10
CA ALA A 129 12.40 -5.52 1.00
C ALA A 129 11.80 -5.86 -0.37
N GLY A 130 12.60 -6.28 -1.36
CA GLY A 130 12.13 -6.53 -2.72
C GLY A 130 11.85 -5.25 -3.53
N LEU A 131 12.25 -4.09 -3.02
CA LEU A 131 12.05 -2.77 -3.63
C LEU A 131 13.27 -2.28 -4.42
N GLY A 132 14.23 -3.16 -4.69
CA GLY A 132 15.46 -2.82 -5.40
C GLY A 132 15.23 -2.24 -6.79
N TYR A 133 14.11 -2.56 -7.43
CA TYR A 133 13.70 -1.98 -8.71
C TYR A 133 13.60 -0.44 -8.68
N PHE A 134 13.24 0.12 -7.54
CA PHE A 134 13.13 1.58 -7.37
C PHE A 134 14.45 2.27 -7.05
N VAL A 135 15.55 1.52 -6.86
CA VAL A 135 16.84 2.07 -6.51
C VAL A 135 17.71 2.23 -7.75
N ASN A 136 17.89 3.47 -8.20
CA ASN A 136 18.81 3.74 -9.31
C ASN A 136 20.24 3.89 -8.77
N MET A 137 21.03 2.82 -8.91
CA MET A 137 22.43 2.78 -8.46
C MET A 137 23.40 3.60 -9.32
N ASP A 138 22.96 4.09 -10.50
CA ASP A 138 23.81 4.92 -11.37
C ASP A 138 23.84 6.39 -10.92
N LYS A 139 22.86 6.80 -10.11
CA LYS A 139 22.81 8.13 -9.51
C LYS A 139 23.62 8.21 -8.23
N ASP A 140 24.07 9.41 -7.89
CA ASP A 140 24.57 9.71 -6.55
C ASP A 140 23.42 10.02 -5.59
N PHE A 141 23.45 9.39 -4.40
CA PHE A 141 22.50 9.62 -3.32
C PHE A 141 23.09 9.24 -1.96
N ILE A 142 22.54 9.81 -0.89
CA ILE A 142 22.97 9.52 0.48
C ILE A 142 22.68 8.05 0.80
N GLY A 143 23.73 7.29 1.21
CA GLY A 143 23.63 5.87 1.55
C GLY A 143 24.01 4.91 0.42
N LYS A 144 24.33 5.40 -0.79
CA LYS A 144 24.73 4.56 -1.93
C LYS A 144 25.89 3.61 -1.58
N ASP A 145 26.95 4.10 -0.96
CA ASP A 145 28.14 3.30 -0.60
C ASP A 145 27.78 2.18 0.39
N ALA A 146 26.86 2.43 1.29
CA ALA A 146 26.36 1.42 2.21
C ALA A 146 25.56 0.33 1.47
N LEU A 147 24.71 0.72 0.51
CA LEU A 147 23.92 -0.21 -0.29
C LEU A 147 24.77 -1.03 -1.27
N ILE A 148 25.87 -0.50 -1.81
CA ILE A 148 26.78 -1.26 -2.70
C ILE A 148 27.27 -2.53 -2.02
N LYS A 149 27.55 -2.47 -0.72
CA LYS A 149 28.11 -3.57 0.08
C LYS A 149 27.08 -4.57 0.59
N LYS A 150 25.79 -4.27 0.45
CA LYS A 150 24.69 -5.13 0.94
C LYS A 150 24.30 -6.22 -0.06
N ASP A 151 23.77 -7.32 0.48
CA ASP A 151 23.12 -8.34 -0.34
C ASP A 151 21.93 -7.72 -1.12
N LYS A 152 21.79 -8.10 -2.36
CA LYS A 152 20.73 -7.59 -3.26
C LYS A 152 19.50 -8.51 -3.30
N ARG A 153 19.53 -9.65 -2.60
CA ARG A 153 18.41 -10.59 -2.56
C ARG A 153 17.38 -10.15 -1.54
N THR A 154 16.12 -10.48 -1.81
CA THR A 154 15.01 -10.15 -0.92
C THR A 154 14.90 -11.09 0.29
N CYS A 155 14.43 -10.54 1.40
CA CYS A 155 14.05 -11.27 2.62
C CYS A 155 12.54 -11.18 2.92
N LEU A 156 11.82 -10.32 2.20
CA LEU A 156 10.41 -10.03 2.44
C LEU A 156 9.56 -10.57 1.29
N PHE A 157 8.66 -11.50 1.61
CA PHE A 157 7.83 -12.21 0.64
C PHE A 157 6.36 -12.23 1.07
N GLY A 158 5.49 -12.61 0.14
CA GLY A 158 4.13 -12.99 0.45
C GLY A 158 4.08 -14.42 1.02
N ILE A 159 3.06 -14.68 1.81
CA ILE A 159 2.71 -16.03 2.25
C ILE A 159 1.21 -16.24 2.15
N THR A 160 0.81 -17.43 1.72
CA THR A 160 -0.57 -17.89 1.70
C THR A 160 -0.75 -19.04 2.67
N CYS A 161 -1.92 -19.12 3.32
CA CYS A 161 -2.27 -20.21 4.24
C CYS A 161 -3.76 -20.51 4.13
N LYS A 162 -4.10 -21.75 3.76
CA LYS A 162 -5.49 -22.18 3.57
C LYS A 162 -6.25 -22.43 4.87
N THR A 163 -5.53 -22.80 5.92
CA THR A 163 -6.13 -23.30 7.19
C THR A 163 -6.19 -22.26 8.29
N ALA A 164 -5.48 -21.12 8.12
CA ALA A 164 -5.45 -20.06 9.11
C ALA A 164 -5.12 -18.70 8.48
N VAL A 165 -5.32 -17.64 9.24
CA VAL A 165 -4.84 -16.30 8.90
C VAL A 165 -3.50 -16.08 9.59
N PRO A 166 -2.39 -15.89 8.87
CA PRO A 166 -1.11 -15.52 9.46
C PRO A 166 -1.26 -14.25 10.30
N LYS A 167 -0.70 -14.22 11.50
CA LYS A 167 -0.77 -13.06 12.40
C LYS A 167 0.61 -12.45 12.58
N ALA A 168 0.67 -11.14 12.73
CA ALA A 168 1.93 -10.46 13.06
C ALA A 168 2.59 -11.11 14.28
N GLY A 169 3.90 -11.34 14.22
CA GLY A 169 4.67 -12.02 15.26
C GLY A 169 4.64 -13.55 15.20
N SER A 170 3.83 -14.19 14.33
CA SER A 170 3.89 -15.62 14.10
C SER A 170 5.29 -16.03 13.65
N LYS A 171 5.78 -17.13 14.21
CA LYS A 171 7.11 -17.66 13.89
C LYS A 171 7.06 -18.50 12.61
N ILE A 172 8.08 -18.39 11.80
CA ILE A 172 8.24 -19.17 10.58
C ILE A 172 9.36 -20.17 10.79
N LYS A 173 9.08 -21.44 10.53
CA LYS A 173 10.05 -22.52 10.66
C LYS A 173 10.24 -23.31 9.37
N ILE A 174 11.46 -23.78 9.17
CA ILE A 174 11.86 -24.76 8.16
C ILE A 174 12.74 -25.79 8.90
N ASN A 175 12.38 -27.07 8.82
CA ASN A 175 13.09 -28.15 9.51
C ASN A 175 13.32 -27.82 11.02
N ASP A 176 12.25 -27.46 11.75
CA ASP A 176 12.24 -27.10 13.16
C ASP A 176 13.05 -25.84 13.55
N LYS A 177 13.80 -25.26 12.62
CA LYS A 177 14.55 -24.02 12.85
C LYS A 177 13.69 -22.80 12.51
N GLN A 178 13.61 -21.85 13.46
CA GLN A 178 12.97 -20.57 13.16
C GLN A 178 13.86 -19.77 12.18
N VAL A 179 13.29 -19.41 11.02
CA VAL A 179 13.99 -18.72 9.92
C VAL A 179 13.43 -17.33 9.64
N GLY A 180 12.33 -16.96 10.29
CA GLY A 180 11.69 -15.67 10.07
C GLY A 180 10.43 -15.49 10.93
N TYR A 181 9.65 -14.48 10.58
CA TYR A 181 8.40 -14.15 11.24
C TYR A 181 7.43 -13.44 10.30
N ILE A 182 6.15 -13.45 10.66
CA ILE A 182 5.09 -12.71 9.96
C ILE A 182 5.07 -11.26 10.44
N THR A 183 5.11 -10.30 9.52
CA THR A 183 5.00 -8.87 9.84
C THR A 183 3.56 -8.39 9.84
N ALA A 184 2.75 -8.86 8.89
CA ALA A 184 1.32 -8.58 8.80
C ALA A 184 0.58 -9.76 8.16
N GLY A 185 -0.69 -9.93 8.51
CA GLY A 185 -1.54 -10.91 7.86
C GLY A 185 -3.02 -10.63 8.05
N VAL A 186 -3.80 -11.03 7.05
CA VAL A 186 -5.25 -10.80 6.97
C VAL A 186 -5.95 -11.96 6.26
N PRO A 187 -7.25 -12.13 6.47
CA PRO A 187 -8.05 -12.93 5.55
C PRO A 187 -8.17 -12.19 4.23
N SER A 188 -7.95 -12.86 3.12
CA SER A 188 -8.15 -12.30 1.78
C SER A 188 -9.51 -12.72 1.23
N PRO A 189 -10.46 -11.80 1.05
CA PRO A 189 -11.71 -12.09 0.34
C PRO A 189 -11.48 -12.44 -1.13
N THR A 190 -10.49 -11.81 -1.77
CA THR A 190 -10.16 -12.03 -3.18
C THR A 190 -9.60 -13.44 -3.42
N LEU A 191 -8.72 -13.93 -2.53
CA LEU A 191 -8.06 -15.22 -2.66
C LEU A 191 -8.71 -16.32 -1.83
N GLN A 192 -9.70 -15.98 -1.00
CA GLN A 192 -10.46 -16.87 -0.11
C GLN A 192 -9.56 -17.71 0.82
N GLN A 193 -8.48 -17.11 1.33
CA GLN A 193 -7.52 -17.75 2.24
C GLN A 193 -6.82 -16.69 3.10
N GLY A 194 -6.06 -17.15 4.09
CA GLY A 194 -5.16 -16.29 4.84
C GLY A 194 -3.96 -15.89 3.99
N ILE A 195 -3.61 -14.62 4.02
CA ILE A 195 -2.41 -14.09 3.38
C ILE A 195 -1.64 -13.20 4.34
N GLY A 196 -0.37 -12.98 4.07
CA GLY A 196 0.44 -12.09 4.88
C GLY A 196 1.82 -11.86 4.30
N TYR A 197 2.62 -11.05 4.99
CA TYR A 197 4.02 -10.86 4.66
C TYR A 197 4.89 -11.63 5.64
N VAL A 198 5.89 -12.32 5.10
CA VAL A 198 6.92 -13.03 5.86
C VAL A 198 8.26 -12.34 5.67
N ARG A 199 8.94 -12.03 6.77
CA ARG A 199 10.31 -11.53 6.78
C ARG A 199 11.24 -12.64 7.27
N PHE A 200 12.11 -13.10 6.39
CA PHE A 200 13.16 -14.06 6.72
C PHE A 200 14.38 -13.34 7.31
N TYR A 201 15.12 -14.04 8.16
CA TYR A 201 16.35 -13.51 8.76
C TYR A 201 17.50 -13.42 7.76
N GLU A 202 17.52 -14.35 6.79
CA GLU A 202 18.56 -14.41 5.78
C GLU A 202 17.93 -14.44 4.37
N PRO A 203 18.54 -13.76 3.39
CA PRO A 203 18.05 -13.79 2.03
C PRO A 203 18.30 -15.17 1.38
N ASN A 204 17.28 -15.71 0.74
CA ASN A 204 17.35 -16.97 -0.01
C ASN A 204 16.22 -17.04 -1.04
N ASP A 205 16.25 -18.03 -1.90
CA ASP A 205 15.14 -18.38 -2.75
C ASP A 205 14.10 -19.17 -1.97
N TYR A 206 13.03 -18.49 -1.57
CA TYR A 206 11.93 -19.07 -0.80
C TYR A 206 10.65 -19.28 -1.60
N ILE A 207 10.56 -18.74 -2.81
CA ILE A 207 9.34 -18.80 -3.63
C ILE A 207 8.91 -20.28 -3.83
N ASN A 208 7.61 -20.55 -3.68
CA ASN A 208 6.96 -21.85 -3.75
C ASN A 208 7.40 -22.88 -2.68
N LYS A 209 8.17 -22.46 -1.67
CA LYS A 209 8.46 -23.36 -0.54
C LYS A 209 7.28 -23.41 0.42
N GLU A 210 6.99 -24.63 0.86
CA GLU A 210 6.13 -24.86 2.02
C GLU A 210 6.90 -24.59 3.31
N ILE A 211 6.30 -23.89 4.21
CA ILE A 211 6.88 -23.52 5.51
C ILE A 211 5.87 -23.70 6.63
N GLU A 212 6.36 -23.93 7.82
CA GLU A 212 5.55 -24.04 9.02
C GLU A 212 5.34 -22.63 9.62
N ILE A 213 4.07 -22.29 9.89
CA ILE A 213 3.64 -21.06 10.56
C ILE A 213 3.18 -21.43 11.96
N ILE A 214 3.86 -20.93 12.98
CA ILE A 214 3.44 -21.07 14.38
C ILE A 214 2.75 -19.77 14.80
N LEU A 215 1.45 -19.85 14.98
CA LEU A 215 0.66 -18.70 15.42
C LEU A 215 0.91 -18.37 16.91
N PRO A 216 0.52 -17.18 17.39
CA PRO A 216 0.70 -16.78 18.79
C PRO A 216 0.03 -17.70 19.82
N ASP A 217 -0.99 -18.46 19.42
CA ASP A 217 -1.66 -19.47 20.25
C ASP A 217 -0.96 -20.86 20.23
N ASN A 218 0.23 -20.93 19.61
CA ASN A 218 1.04 -22.12 19.37
C ASN A 218 0.43 -23.15 18.41
N SER A 219 -0.65 -22.83 17.71
CA SER A 219 -1.12 -23.70 16.63
C SER A 219 -0.17 -23.66 15.44
N SER A 220 0.04 -24.82 14.81
CA SER A 220 0.90 -24.99 13.65
C SER A 220 0.07 -25.12 12.37
N HIS A 221 0.47 -24.42 11.33
CA HIS A 221 -0.18 -24.41 10.03
C HIS A 221 0.88 -24.44 8.92
N THR A 222 0.53 -24.99 7.77
CA THR A 222 1.37 -24.95 6.57
C THR A 222 1.00 -23.74 5.73
N GLY A 223 2.01 -22.96 5.36
CA GLY A 223 1.90 -21.87 4.38
C GLY A 223 2.80 -22.08 3.19
N VAL A 224 2.50 -21.39 2.11
CA VAL A 224 3.32 -21.36 0.89
C VAL A 224 3.84 -19.96 0.65
N VAL A 225 5.15 -19.83 0.48
CA VAL A 225 5.79 -18.55 0.15
C VAL A 225 5.51 -18.21 -1.29
N VAL A 226 5.07 -16.97 -1.52
CA VAL A 226 4.72 -16.46 -2.85
C VAL A 226 5.39 -15.12 -3.13
N ASP A 227 5.51 -14.83 -4.41
CA ASP A 227 5.94 -13.53 -4.87
C ASP A 227 4.82 -12.49 -4.72
N LEU A 228 5.19 -11.21 -4.63
CA LEU A 228 4.28 -10.08 -4.48
C LEU A 228 4.16 -9.28 -5.79
N PRO A 229 3.00 -8.65 -6.04
CA PRO A 229 1.76 -8.69 -5.28
C PRO A 229 1.05 -10.04 -5.39
N PHE A 230 0.08 -10.31 -4.49
CA PHE A 230 -0.67 -11.58 -4.51
C PHE A 230 -1.52 -11.73 -5.78
N TYR A 231 -2.02 -10.64 -6.34
CA TYR A 231 -2.74 -10.60 -7.62
C TYR A 231 -2.47 -9.28 -8.34
N ASP A 232 -2.95 -9.15 -9.59
CA ASP A 232 -2.76 -7.98 -10.45
C ASP A 232 -1.29 -7.55 -10.56
N LYS A 233 -0.42 -8.51 -10.87
CA LYS A 233 1.03 -8.28 -11.00
C LYS A 233 1.37 -7.22 -12.05
N GLU A 234 0.53 -7.06 -13.07
CA GLU A 234 0.70 -6.09 -14.14
C GLU A 234 0.12 -4.71 -13.81
N LYS A 235 -0.48 -4.55 -12.60
CA LYS A 235 -1.07 -3.29 -12.13
C LYS A 235 -2.18 -2.73 -13.04
N LYS A 236 -2.93 -3.60 -13.70
CA LYS A 236 -4.01 -3.22 -14.61
C LYS A 236 -5.15 -2.47 -13.93
N ILE A 237 -5.45 -2.82 -12.67
CA ILE A 237 -6.49 -2.15 -11.88
C ILE A 237 -6.13 -0.68 -11.67
N LEU A 238 -4.90 -0.39 -11.24
CA LEU A 238 -4.44 0.98 -11.00
C LEU A 238 -4.42 1.84 -12.27
N ASN A 239 -4.14 1.22 -13.40
CA ASN A 239 -4.06 1.89 -14.69
C ASN A 239 -5.41 2.00 -15.41
N ALA A 240 -6.48 1.52 -14.80
CA ALA A 240 -7.82 1.43 -15.42
C ALA A 240 -7.86 0.53 -16.68
N GLU A 241 -6.86 -0.34 -16.89
CA GLU A 241 -6.76 -1.24 -18.04
C GLU A 241 -7.54 -2.54 -17.83
N GLY A 242 -8.07 -2.78 -16.63
CA GLY A 242 -8.81 -3.98 -16.26
C GLY A 242 -9.91 -3.70 -15.28
N ASN A 243 -11.17 -3.85 -15.69
CA ASN A 243 -12.28 -4.09 -14.76
C ASN A 243 -12.12 -5.52 -14.24
N ILE A 244 -11.48 -5.71 -13.11
CA ILE A 244 -11.69 -6.93 -12.35
C ILE A 244 -13.06 -6.75 -11.65
N ALA A 245 -14.12 -6.97 -12.42
CA ALA A 245 -15.41 -7.21 -11.83
C ALA A 245 -15.21 -8.40 -10.89
N VAL A 246 -15.34 -8.17 -9.59
CA VAL A 246 -15.55 -9.25 -8.64
C VAL A 246 -16.79 -9.95 -9.13
N LYS A 247 -16.64 -11.10 -9.75
CA LYS A 247 -17.78 -11.95 -10.09
C LYS A 247 -18.39 -12.36 -8.76
N ASN A 248 -19.55 -11.78 -8.47
CA ASN A 248 -20.46 -12.24 -7.41
C ASN A 248 -20.81 -13.71 -7.60
#